data_d88d3a9f16941a426d69fb01f4da644e
#
_entry.id   d88d3a9f16941a426d69fb01f4da644e
#
_cell.length_a   1.000
_cell.length_b   1.000
_cell.length_c   1.000
_cell.angle_alpha   90.00
_cell.angle_beta   90.00
_cell.angle_gamma   90.00
#
_symmetry.space_group_name_H-M   'P 1'
#
loop_
_entity.id
_entity.type
_entity.pdbx_description
1 polymer ?
#
loop_
_entity_poly.entity_id
_entity_poly.type
_entity_poly.pdbx_seq_one_letter_code
_entity_poly.pdbx_strand_id
1 'polypeptide(L)'
;MFKLKDSCIFAKNKSIIMVPSIDKALRDLMNTSLAELEKALDCDVFNYFGPIVDGQENSILGIIEDLAKTPDKRDCLAVILTTTGGSAAAVERYVNIIRHHYDRVIFIVPDCAYSAGTIFCMSGDEIWMDYFSVLGPIDPQVPNKDGKFVPALGYLDKINELIKKAQENKLTQAEFLILKDFDLAELRGYEQAKELTISLLKKWLVNYKFKNWNIHSDGRAVTLEEKEQQLKTEETTVKLH
;
A
#
# COMPACT_ATOMS: atom_id res chain seq x y z
N MET A 1 -10.87 13.54 1.59
CA MET A 1 -12.20 14.15 1.28
C MET A 1 -12.10 15.05 0.04
N PHE A 2 -12.60 14.60 -1.09
CA PHE A 2 -12.58 15.42 -2.30
C PHE A 2 -13.56 16.58 -2.16
N LYS A 3 -13.05 17.79 -1.94
CA LYS A 3 -13.83 19.01 -2.18
C LYS A 3 -13.90 19.23 -3.69
N LEU A 4 -14.93 18.74 -4.34
CA LEU A 4 -15.30 19.22 -5.66
C LEU A 4 -15.92 20.62 -5.50
N LYS A 5 -15.31 21.61 -6.18
CA LYS A 5 -15.79 22.98 -6.24
C LYS A 5 -17.21 23.02 -6.81
N ASP A 6 -18.04 23.83 -6.14
CA ASP A 6 -19.38 24.19 -6.59
C ASP A 6 -19.33 24.81 -7.99
N SER A 7 -20.03 24.20 -8.93
CA SER A 7 -20.44 24.87 -10.15
C SER A 7 -21.76 24.30 -10.63
N CYS A 8 -22.86 24.92 -10.19
CA CYS A 8 -24.10 25.01 -10.97
C CYS A 8 -24.84 26.27 -10.59
N ILE A 9 -24.67 27.28 -11.40
CA ILE A 9 -25.49 28.47 -11.44
C ILE A 9 -26.64 28.20 -12.39
N PHE A 10 -27.87 28.38 -11.94
CA PHE A 10 -29.06 28.83 -12.67
C PHE A 10 -30.23 28.81 -11.70
N ALA A 11 -30.87 29.91 -11.38
CA ALA A 11 -31.89 30.64 -12.04
C ALA A 11 -32.54 31.68 -11.11
N LYS A 12 -33.14 32.71 -11.71
CA LYS A 12 -33.85 33.82 -11.10
C LYS A 12 -35.07 33.40 -10.28
N ASN A 13 -35.18 34.03 -9.11
CA ASN A 13 -36.40 34.32 -8.33
C ASN A 13 -37.54 33.28 -8.33
N LYS A 14 -37.44 32.32 -7.43
CA LYS A 14 -38.55 31.77 -6.60
C LYS A 14 -37.87 31.13 -5.40
N SER A 15 -38.48 31.24 -4.20
CA SER A 15 -38.03 30.53 -3.00
C SER A 15 -38.02 29.03 -3.29
N ILE A 16 -36.90 28.56 -3.81
CA ILE A 16 -36.65 27.16 -4.06
C ILE A 16 -36.22 26.60 -2.73
N ILE A 17 -37.02 25.72 -2.15
CA ILE A 17 -36.52 24.73 -1.19
C ILE A 17 -35.38 24.02 -1.93
N MET A 18 -34.11 24.37 -1.58
CA MET A 18 -32.95 23.69 -2.14
C MET A 18 -32.97 22.27 -1.62
N VAL A 19 -33.51 21.35 -2.38
CA VAL A 19 -33.28 19.94 -2.19
C VAL A 19 -31.79 19.76 -2.50
N PRO A 20 -30.97 19.31 -1.53
CA PRO A 20 -29.57 19.04 -1.78
C PRO A 20 -29.48 18.09 -2.98
N SER A 21 -28.53 18.32 -3.90
CA SER A 21 -28.25 17.34 -4.94
C SER A 21 -27.92 15.99 -4.27
N ILE A 22 -28.26 14.89 -4.92
CA ILE A 22 -27.94 13.52 -4.40
C ILE A 22 -26.48 13.44 -3.98
N ASP A 23 -25.58 14.03 -4.75
CA ASP A 23 -24.15 14.08 -4.44
C ASP A 23 -23.83 14.82 -3.14
N LYS A 24 -24.57 15.89 -2.83
CA LYS A 24 -24.40 16.62 -1.58
C LYS A 24 -24.91 15.79 -0.40
N ALA A 25 -26.08 15.18 -0.53
CA ALA A 25 -26.66 14.34 0.50
C ALA A 25 -25.75 13.11 0.81
N LEU A 26 -25.20 12.48 -0.23
CA LEU A 26 -24.23 11.39 -0.07
C LEU A 26 -22.95 11.84 0.63
N ARG A 27 -22.40 12.99 0.24
CA ARG A 27 -21.22 13.56 0.89
C ARG A 27 -21.46 13.88 2.36
N ASP A 28 -22.59 14.49 2.67
CA ASP A 28 -22.95 14.84 4.04
C ASP A 28 -23.12 13.57 4.89
N LEU A 29 -23.74 12.52 4.35
CA LEU A 29 -23.86 11.22 5.01
C LEU A 29 -22.47 10.58 5.26
N MET A 30 -21.60 10.54 4.25
CA MET A 30 -20.25 10.01 4.38
C MET A 30 -19.43 10.80 5.40
N ASN A 31 -19.52 12.13 5.38
CA ASN A 31 -18.82 12.97 6.35
C ASN A 31 -19.33 12.73 7.78
N THR A 32 -20.63 12.53 7.96
CA THR A 32 -21.19 12.18 9.27
C THR A 32 -20.64 10.85 9.77
N SER A 33 -20.65 9.82 8.91
CA SER A 33 -20.13 8.49 9.27
C SER A 33 -18.61 8.53 9.56
N LEU A 34 -17.83 9.32 8.80
CA LEU A 34 -16.40 9.50 9.08
C LEU A 34 -16.19 10.20 10.43
N ALA A 35 -16.95 11.24 10.75
CA ALA A 35 -16.85 11.93 12.04
C ALA A 35 -17.23 11.03 13.24
N GLU A 36 -18.22 10.15 13.07
CA GLU A 36 -18.55 9.13 14.08
C GLU A 36 -17.40 8.13 14.29
N LEU A 37 -16.76 7.67 13.19
CA LEU A 37 -15.58 6.82 13.27
C LEU A 37 -14.39 7.52 13.93
N GLU A 38 -14.12 8.76 13.58
CA GLU A 38 -13.06 9.56 14.20
C GLU A 38 -13.25 9.65 15.72
N LYS A 39 -14.49 9.88 16.16
CA LYS A 39 -14.82 9.92 17.58
C LYS A 39 -14.68 8.55 18.24
N ALA A 40 -15.10 7.48 17.58
CA ALA A 40 -15.05 6.12 18.12
C ALA A 40 -13.62 5.58 18.23
N LEU A 41 -12.75 5.92 17.27
CA LEU A 41 -11.38 5.46 17.17
C LEU A 41 -10.38 6.36 17.91
N ASP A 42 -10.79 7.58 18.22
CA ASP A 42 -9.92 8.66 18.69
C ASP A 42 -8.73 8.88 17.73
N CYS A 43 -9.01 8.81 16.43
CA CYS A 43 -8.07 9.00 15.34
C CYS A 43 -8.70 9.91 14.28
N ASP A 44 -7.89 10.67 13.54
CA ASP A 44 -8.34 11.22 12.27
C ASP A 44 -8.57 10.08 11.28
N VAL A 45 -9.50 10.21 10.35
CA VAL A 45 -9.86 9.14 9.41
C VAL A 45 -9.61 9.57 7.97
N PHE A 46 -8.85 8.75 7.26
CA PHE A 46 -8.61 8.87 5.83
C PHE A 46 -9.10 7.61 5.11
N ASN A 47 -10.06 7.74 4.20
CA ASN A 47 -10.58 6.63 3.42
C ASN A 47 -9.97 6.63 2.02
N TYR A 48 -9.37 5.50 1.64
CA TYR A 48 -8.81 5.26 0.31
C TYR A 48 -9.48 4.04 -0.34
N PHE A 49 -10.11 4.28 -1.49
CA PHE A 49 -10.75 3.24 -2.28
C PHE A 49 -10.32 3.35 -3.75
N GLY A 50 -9.67 2.32 -4.27
CA GLY A 50 -9.24 2.23 -5.66
C GLY A 50 -7.78 1.82 -5.84
N PRO A 51 -7.27 1.80 -7.09
CA PRO A 51 -5.88 1.44 -7.39
C PRO A 51 -4.91 2.53 -6.93
N ILE A 52 -3.74 2.11 -6.48
CA ILE A 52 -2.65 3.02 -6.09
C ILE A 52 -1.87 3.37 -7.34
N VAL A 53 -1.94 4.63 -7.77
CA VAL A 53 -1.32 5.08 -9.03
C VAL A 53 -0.41 6.29 -8.81
N ASP A 54 0.65 6.36 -9.61
CA ASP A 54 1.54 7.53 -9.62
C ASP A 54 0.78 8.77 -10.09
N GLY A 55 1.13 9.93 -9.53
CA GLY A 55 0.51 11.22 -9.86
C GLY A 55 -0.63 11.63 -8.92
N GLN A 56 -1.08 10.77 -8.00
CA GLN A 56 -2.09 11.12 -6.98
C GLN A 56 -1.47 11.70 -5.70
N GLU A 57 -0.15 11.75 -5.58
CA GLU A 57 0.56 12.17 -4.37
C GLU A 57 0.16 13.56 -3.90
N ASN A 58 -0.01 14.51 -4.83
CA ASN A 58 -0.44 15.87 -4.50
C ASN A 58 -1.85 15.92 -3.92
N SER A 59 -2.73 15.03 -4.37
CA SER A 59 -4.09 14.91 -3.82
C SER A 59 -4.06 14.34 -2.40
N ILE A 60 -3.26 13.30 -2.19
CA ILE A 60 -3.05 12.71 -0.85
C ILE A 60 -2.41 13.74 0.08
N LEU A 61 -1.37 14.46 -0.38
CA LEU A 61 -0.73 15.51 0.39
C LEU A 61 -1.75 16.56 0.84
N GLY A 62 -2.57 17.08 -0.09
CA GLY A 62 -3.58 18.08 0.24
C GLY A 62 -4.59 17.59 1.28
N ILE A 63 -5.06 16.35 1.16
CA ILE A 63 -6.02 15.76 2.12
C ILE A 63 -5.36 15.61 3.51
N ILE A 64 -4.16 15.05 3.57
CA ILE A 64 -3.47 14.81 4.85
C ILE A 64 -3.07 16.14 5.51
N GLU A 65 -2.60 17.12 4.74
CA GLU A 65 -2.34 18.45 5.27
C GLU A 65 -3.60 19.17 5.76
N ASP A 66 -4.72 19.02 5.06
CA ASP A 66 -6.00 19.61 5.50
C ASP A 66 -6.45 18.98 6.83
N LEU A 67 -6.34 17.65 6.99
CA LEU A 67 -6.60 16.96 8.26
C LEU A 67 -5.65 17.45 9.36
N ALA A 68 -4.35 17.55 9.06
CA ALA A 68 -3.34 17.96 10.03
C ALA A 68 -3.46 19.43 10.49
N LYS A 69 -4.18 20.27 9.71
CA LYS A 69 -4.45 21.69 10.05
C LYS A 69 -5.74 21.89 10.82
N THR A 70 -6.54 20.85 11.04
CA THR A 70 -7.78 21.00 11.81
C THR A 70 -7.49 21.31 13.28
N PRO A 71 -8.29 22.16 13.94
CA PRO A 71 -8.10 22.45 15.36
C PRO A 71 -8.17 21.21 16.26
N ASP A 72 -8.96 20.22 15.84
CA ASP A 72 -9.22 18.98 16.57
C ASP A 72 -8.34 17.81 16.05
N LYS A 73 -7.20 18.11 15.40
CA LYS A 73 -6.25 17.09 14.92
C LYS A 73 -5.86 16.14 16.04
N ARG A 74 -5.92 14.85 15.75
CA ARG A 74 -5.49 13.77 16.62
C ARG A 74 -4.07 13.30 16.27
N ASP A 75 -3.40 12.63 17.20
CA ASP A 75 -2.05 12.08 16.97
C ASP A 75 -2.07 10.78 16.15
N CYS A 76 -3.24 10.17 16.02
CA CYS A 76 -3.48 8.95 15.29
C CYS A 76 -4.22 9.21 13.98
N LEU A 77 -3.78 8.53 12.89
CA LEU A 77 -4.53 8.42 11.65
C LEU A 77 -5.01 6.99 11.44
N ALA A 78 -6.31 6.81 11.24
CA ALA A 78 -6.89 5.56 10.78
C ALA A 78 -7.09 5.63 9.25
N VAL A 79 -6.38 4.78 8.52
CA VAL A 79 -6.50 4.65 7.06
C VAL A 79 -7.44 3.48 6.74
N ILE A 80 -8.65 3.78 6.27
CA ILE A 80 -9.56 2.77 5.75
C ILE A 80 -9.14 2.48 4.31
N LEU A 81 -8.66 1.26 4.05
CA LEU A 81 -8.05 0.91 2.77
C LEU A 81 -8.77 -0.25 2.09
N THR A 82 -9.25 0.00 0.87
CA THR A 82 -9.67 -1.05 -0.06
C THR A 82 -9.00 -0.82 -1.40
N THR A 83 -8.13 -1.74 -1.82
CA THR A 83 -7.34 -1.54 -3.03
C THR A 83 -6.94 -2.86 -3.69
N THR A 84 -6.89 -2.85 -5.02
CA THR A 84 -6.30 -3.91 -5.84
C THR A 84 -4.78 -3.81 -5.95
N GLY A 85 -4.16 -2.80 -5.30
CA GLY A 85 -2.73 -2.55 -5.38
C GLY A 85 -2.36 -1.52 -6.44
N GLY A 86 -1.12 -1.57 -6.90
CA GLY A 86 -0.57 -0.66 -7.91
C GLY A 86 0.90 -0.33 -7.69
N SER A 87 1.26 0.97 -7.72
CA SER A 87 2.64 1.44 -7.62
C SER A 87 3.18 1.41 -6.19
N ALA A 88 4.23 0.61 -5.96
CA ALA A 88 4.96 0.61 -4.69
C ALA A 88 5.72 1.93 -4.46
N ALA A 89 6.18 2.60 -5.53
CA ALA A 89 6.82 3.91 -5.44
C ALA A 89 5.83 5.00 -4.98
N ALA A 90 4.58 4.96 -5.46
CA ALA A 90 3.52 5.84 -4.97
C ALA A 90 3.23 5.59 -3.49
N VAL A 91 3.19 4.31 -3.07
CA VAL A 91 3.02 3.95 -1.65
C VAL A 91 4.11 4.57 -0.78
N GLU A 92 5.38 4.51 -1.19
CA GLU A 92 6.47 5.13 -0.42
C GLU A 92 6.21 6.63 -0.18
N ARG A 93 5.76 7.33 -1.21
CA ARG A 93 5.44 8.76 -1.10
C ARG A 93 4.24 9.01 -0.20
N TYR A 94 3.19 8.18 -0.29
CA TYR A 94 2.02 8.29 0.59
C TYR A 94 2.40 8.06 2.06
N VAL A 95 3.23 7.05 2.33
CA VAL A 95 3.74 6.79 3.68
C VAL A 95 4.55 7.95 4.22
N ASN A 96 5.45 8.51 3.41
CA ASN A 96 6.25 9.67 3.82
C ASN A 96 5.36 10.89 4.15
N ILE A 97 4.30 11.14 3.36
CA ILE A 97 3.34 12.22 3.61
C ILE A 97 2.59 11.96 4.94
N ILE A 98 2.06 10.76 5.12
CA ILE A 98 1.29 10.41 6.32
C ILE A 98 2.17 10.48 7.57
N ARG A 99 3.35 9.87 7.53
CA ARG A 99 4.27 9.79 8.67
C ARG A 99 4.96 11.11 9.03
N HIS A 100 4.89 12.10 8.14
CA HIS A 100 5.31 13.46 8.47
C HIS A 100 4.33 14.15 9.45
N HIS A 101 3.06 13.77 9.43
CA HIS A 101 2.01 14.41 10.20
C HIS A 101 1.47 13.57 11.36
N TYR A 102 1.64 12.24 11.33
CA TYR A 102 1.06 11.30 12.29
C TYR A 102 2.08 10.28 12.80
N ASP A 103 2.24 10.25 14.11
CA ASP A 103 3.15 9.30 14.78
C ASP A 103 2.56 7.89 14.87
N ARG A 104 1.22 7.78 15.01
CA ARG A 104 0.50 6.51 15.02
C ARG A 104 -0.41 6.40 13.80
N VAL A 105 -0.31 5.26 13.12
CA VAL A 105 -1.13 4.96 11.93
C VAL A 105 -1.72 3.56 12.04
N ILE A 106 -3.04 3.48 11.92
CA ILE A 106 -3.79 2.22 11.92
C ILE A 106 -4.35 2.01 10.52
N PHE A 107 -4.14 0.83 9.94
CA PHE A 107 -4.84 0.44 8.72
C PHE A 107 -6.06 -0.39 9.08
N ILE A 108 -7.21 -0.02 8.53
CA ILE A 108 -8.45 -0.78 8.60
C ILE A 108 -8.73 -1.29 7.18
N VAL A 109 -8.74 -2.61 7.02
CA VAL A 109 -8.96 -3.28 5.72
C VAL A 109 -10.34 -3.95 5.76
N PRO A 110 -11.41 -3.27 5.28
CA PRO A 110 -12.75 -3.84 5.35
C PRO A 110 -12.97 -5.01 4.39
N ASP A 111 -12.24 -5.05 3.27
CA ASP A 111 -12.39 -6.05 2.21
C ASP A 111 -11.02 -6.59 1.82
N CYS A 112 -10.29 -5.87 0.97
CA CYS A 112 -9.01 -6.35 0.47
C CYS A 112 -7.97 -5.25 0.30
N ALA A 113 -6.69 -5.62 0.49
CA ALA A 113 -5.55 -4.82 0.11
C ALA A 113 -4.52 -5.74 -0.56
N TYR A 114 -4.41 -5.67 -1.90
CA TYR A 114 -3.52 -6.52 -2.68
C TYR A 114 -2.22 -5.81 -3.05
N SER A 115 -1.14 -6.57 -3.24
CA SER A 115 0.13 -6.10 -3.77
C SER A 115 0.65 -4.84 -3.05
N ALA A 116 0.77 -3.69 -3.72
CA ALA A 116 1.18 -2.42 -3.13
C ALA A 116 0.28 -1.98 -1.96
N GLY A 117 -1.00 -2.40 -1.92
CA GLY A 117 -1.89 -2.19 -0.78
C GLY A 117 -1.43 -2.95 0.48
N THR A 118 -0.97 -4.19 0.32
CA THR A 118 -0.36 -4.93 1.42
C THR A 118 0.90 -4.24 1.93
N ILE A 119 1.78 -3.78 1.01
CA ILE A 119 2.97 -3.00 1.36
C ILE A 119 2.59 -1.74 2.15
N PHE A 120 1.52 -1.06 1.72
CA PHE A 120 1.01 0.13 2.40
C PHE A 120 0.54 -0.19 3.82
N CYS A 121 -0.20 -1.26 4.03
CA CYS A 121 -0.62 -1.72 5.36
C CYS A 121 0.57 -2.01 6.29
N MET A 122 1.69 -2.54 5.75
CA MET A 122 2.89 -2.84 6.54
C MET A 122 3.61 -1.58 7.06
N SER A 123 3.28 -0.40 6.53
CA SER A 123 3.76 0.89 7.05
C SER A 123 3.01 1.36 8.29
N GLY A 124 1.91 0.70 8.69
CA GLY A 124 1.12 1.02 9.86
C GLY A 124 1.67 0.41 11.15
N ASP A 125 1.30 1.00 12.28
CA ASP A 125 1.55 0.42 13.60
C ASP A 125 0.65 -0.80 13.85
N GLU A 126 -0.59 -0.72 13.36
CA GLU A 126 -1.60 -1.75 13.49
C GLU A 126 -2.32 -1.98 12.16
N ILE A 127 -2.82 -3.21 11.96
CA ILE A 127 -3.68 -3.57 10.84
C ILE A 127 -4.90 -4.27 11.43
N TRP A 128 -6.07 -3.69 11.19
CA TRP A 128 -7.35 -4.22 11.64
C TRP A 128 -8.09 -4.84 10.46
N MET A 129 -8.46 -6.09 10.61
CA MET A 129 -9.11 -6.89 9.56
C MET A 129 -10.26 -7.66 10.15
N ASP A 130 -11.28 -7.92 9.35
CA ASP A 130 -12.35 -8.86 9.69
C ASP A 130 -11.95 -10.27 9.20
N TYR A 131 -12.72 -11.29 9.59
CA TYR A 131 -12.47 -12.70 9.25
C TYR A 131 -12.45 -12.98 7.74
N PHE A 132 -13.07 -12.14 6.92
CA PHE A 132 -13.08 -12.27 5.46
C PHE A 132 -12.15 -11.30 4.73
N SER A 133 -11.53 -10.37 5.46
CA SER A 133 -10.60 -9.41 4.86
C SER A 133 -9.32 -10.10 4.39
N VAL A 134 -8.75 -9.62 3.29
CA VAL A 134 -7.59 -10.24 2.66
C VAL A 134 -6.47 -9.24 2.46
N LEU A 135 -5.26 -9.61 2.91
CA LEU A 135 -4.01 -9.04 2.41
C LEU A 135 -3.49 -9.97 1.31
N GLY A 136 -3.38 -9.47 0.10
CA GLY A 136 -2.93 -10.26 -1.04
C GLY A 136 -1.41 -10.39 -1.12
N PRO A 137 -0.92 -11.26 -2.02
CA PRO A 137 0.51 -11.47 -2.22
C PRO A 137 1.18 -10.19 -2.69
N ILE A 138 2.41 -10.00 -2.23
CA ILE A 138 3.27 -8.88 -2.61
C ILE A 138 4.12 -9.32 -3.80
N ASP A 139 3.57 -9.18 -5.01
CA ASP A 139 4.28 -9.46 -6.25
C ASP A 139 4.29 -8.21 -7.13
N PRO A 140 5.46 -7.55 -7.29
CA PRO A 140 5.54 -6.35 -8.11
C PRO A 140 5.09 -6.62 -9.53
N GLN A 141 4.13 -5.82 -10.01
CA GLN A 141 3.68 -5.88 -11.40
C GLN A 141 4.53 -4.92 -12.23
N VAL A 142 5.24 -5.44 -13.22
CA VAL A 142 6.14 -4.66 -14.09
C VAL A 142 5.68 -4.81 -15.53
N PRO A 143 5.69 -3.74 -16.33
CA PRO A 143 5.35 -3.87 -17.75
C PRO A 143 6.45 -4.67 -18.48
N ASN A 144 6.02 -5.65 -19.26
CA ASN A 144 6.89 -6.38 -20.18
C ASN A 144 7.13 -5.58 -21.48
N LYS A 145 7.90 -6.12 -22.40
CA LYS A 145 8.19 -5.51 -23.72
C LYS A 145 6.94 -5.13 -24.54
N ASP A 146 5.82 -5.80 -24.30
CA ASP A 146 4.54 -5.52 -24.96
C ASP A 146 3.68 -4.51 -24.16
N GLY A 147 4.19 -3.94 -23.07
CA GLY A 147 3.47 -3.02 -22.19
C GLY A 147 2.41 -3.69 -21.31
N LYS A 148 2.39 -5.02 -21.23
CA LYS A 148 1.48 -5.75 -20.34
C LYS A 148 2.12 -5.89 -18.97
N PHE A 149 1.36 -5.59 -17.92
CA PHE A 149 1.79 -5.82 -16.56
C PHE A 149 1.83 -7.32 -16.23
N VAL A 150 2.99 -7.77 -15.77
CA VAL A 150 3.25 -9.17 -15.42
C VAL A 150 3.91 -9.26 -14.05
N PRO A 151 3.67 -10.37 -13.31
CA PRO A 151 4.26 -10.56 -11.99
C PRO A 151 5.77 -10.80 -12.10
N ALA A 152 6.56 -9.89 -11.53
CA ALA A 152 8.02 -9.90 -11.64
C ALA A 152 8.65 -11.13 -10.99
N LEU A 153 8.13 -11.58 -9.83
CA LEU A 153 8.71 -12.70 -9.09
C LEU A 153 8.61 -14.01 -9.86
N GLY A 154 7.46 -14.27 -10.52
CA GLY A 154 7.29 -15.48 -11.33
C GLY A 154 8.27 -15.56 -12.52
N TYR A 155 8.55 -14.43 -13.14
CA TYR A 155 9.58 -14.35 -14.20
C TYR A 155 10.98 -14.58 -13.65
N LEU A 156 11.35 -13.91 -12.53
CA LEU A 156 12.65 -14.08 -11.89
C LEU A 156 12.89 -15.53 -11.46
N ASP A 157 11.89 -16.16 -10.85
CA ASP A 157 12.01 -17.56 -10.41
C ASP A 157 12.18 -18.51 -11.60
N LYS A 158 11.44 -18.27 -12.72
CA LYS A 158 11.59 -19.10 -13.92
C LYS A 158 12.95 -18.93 -14.59
N ILE A 159 13.48 -17.71 -14.66
CA ILE A 159 14.82 -17.45 -15.20
C ILE A 159 15.87 -18.13 -14.33
N ASN A 160 15.79 -18.02 -13.00
CA ASN A 160 16.71 -18.66 -12.09
C ASN A 160 16.67 -20.20 -12.21
N GLU A 161 15.48 -20.79 -12.39
CA GLU A 161 15.34 -22.23 -12.68
C GLU A 161 16.11 -22.63 -13.97
N LEU A 162 15.93 -21.86 -15.04
CA LEU A 162 16.59 -22.12 -16.33
C LEU A 162 18.11 -21.97 -16.22
N ILE A 163 18.59 -20.95 -15.52
CA ILE A 163 20.03 -20.76 -15.24
C ILE A 163 20.61 -21.96 -14.45
N LYS A 164 19.90 -22.41 -13.43
CA LYS A 164 20.30 -23.58 -12.65
C LYS A 164 20.38 -24.85 -13.52
N LYS A 165 19.37 -25.09 -14.37
CA LYS A 165 19.39 -26.19 -15.33
C LYS A 165 20.57 -26.10 -16.31
N ALA A 166 20.94 -24.88 -16.74
CA ALA A 166 22.11 -24.67 -17.60
C ALA A 166 23.42 -25.04 -16.87
N GLN A 167 23.58 -24.64 -15.62
CA GLN A 167 24.73 -24.98 -14.80
C GLN A 167 24.87 -26.51 -14.57
N GLU A 168 23.74 -27.21 -14.48
CA GLU A 168 23.70 -28.67 -14.33
C GLU A 168 23.78 -29.43 -15.68
N ASN A 169 23.96 -28.75 -16.82
CA ASN A 169 23.89 -29.29 -18.18
C ASN A 169 22.58 -30.03 -18.50
N LYS A 170 21.47 -29.58 -17.92
CA LYS A 170 20.12 -30.16 -18.10
C LYS A 170 19.19 -29.26 -18.92
N LEU A 171 19.68 -28.14 -19.45
CA LEU A 171 18.89 -27.21 -20.24
C LEU A 171 18.55 -27.84 -21.59
N THR A 172 17.26 -27.88 -21.91
CA THR A 172 16.81 -28.33 -23.23
C THR A 172 17.02 -27.25 -24.29
N GLN A 173 17.01 -27.64 -25.56
CA GLN A 173 17.12 -26.69 -26.68
C GLN A 173 15.95 -25.68 -26.70
N ALA A 174 14.73 -26.11 -26.34
CA ALA A 174 13.57 -25.22 -26.25
C ALA A 174 13.73 -24.20 -25.11
N GLU A 175 14.19 -24.63 -23.94
CA GLU A 175 14.46 -23.74 -22.81
C GLU A 175 15.60 -22.77 -23.12
N PHE A 176 16.62 -23.19 -23.87
CA PHE A 176 17.70 -22.30 -24.30
C PHE A 176 17.18 -21.19 -25.24
N LEU A 177 16.27 -21.50 -26.14
CA LEU A 177 15.65 -20.49 -27.03
C LEU A 177 14.84 -19.45 -26.21
N ILE A 178 14.10 -19.90 -25.19
CA ILE A 178 13.37 -19.00 -24.28
C ILE A 178 14.34 -18.07 -23.54
N LEU A 179 15.42 -18.63 -22.98
CA LEU A 179 16.42 -17.85 -22.24
C LEU A 179 17.15 -16.84 -23.16
N LYS A 180 17.44 -17.22 -24.42
CA LYS A 180 18.08 -16.35 -25.39
C LYS A 180 17.23 -15.17 -25.83
N ASP A 181 15.91 -15.34 -25.87
CA ASP A 181 14.95 -14.29 -26.29
C ASP A 181 14.59 -13.30 -25.15
N PHE A 182 15.14 -13.52 -23.96
CA PHE A 182 14.84 -12.69 -22.80
C PHE A 182 15.62 -11.38 -22.83
N ASP A 183 14.93 -10.26 -22.58
CA ASP A 183 15.54 -8.94 -22.52
C ASP A 183 16.19 -8.71 -21.17
N LEU A 184 17.50 -8.42 -21.15
CA LEU A 184 18.24 -8.15 -19.92
C LEU A 184 17.81 -6.85 -19.23
N ALA A 185 17.33 -5.85 -19.97
CA ALA A 185 16.82 -4.62 -19.37
C ALA A 185 15.49 -4.86 -18.66
N GLU A 186 14.63 -5.70 -19.26
CA GLU A 186 13.39 -6.16 -18.63
C GLU A 186 13.67 -6.95 -17.35
N LEU A 187 14.63 -7.88 -17.40
CA LEU A 187 15.05 -8.66 -16.24
C LEU A 187 15.54 -7.74 -15.10
N ARG A 188 16.36 -6.74 -15.43
CA ARG A 188 16.83 -5.78 -14.42
C ARG A 188 15.69 -4.96 -13.82
N GLY A 189 14.68 -4.60 -14.61
CA GLY A 189 13.46 -3.95 -14.13
C GLY A 189 12.73 -4.81 -13.09
N TYR A 190 12.62 -6.12 -13.31
CA TYR A 190 12.00 -7.05 -12.37
C TYR A 190 12.80 -7.16 -11.06
N GLU A 191 14.14 -7.25 -11.15
CA GLU A 191 15.02 -7.26 -9.98
C GLU A 191 14.86 -5.97 -9.16
N GLN A 192 14.87 -4.80 -9.81
CA GLN A 192 14.72 -3.51 -9.13
C GLN A 192 13.36 -3.38 -8.42
N ALA A 193 12.27 -3.83 -9.04
CA ALA A 193 10.95 -3.82 -8.44
C ALA A 193 10.90 -4.72 -7.19
N LYS A 194 11.53 -5.91 -7.25
CA LYS A 194 11.69 -6.80 -6.09
C LYS A 194 12.53 -6.16 -4.99
N GLU A 195 13.70 -5.61 -5.34
CA GLU A 195 14.60 -4.94 -4.39
C GLU A 195 13.91 -3.77 -3.67
N LEU A 196 13.17 -2.94 -4.41
CA LEU A 196 12.40 -1.83 -3.84
C LEU A 196 11.36 -2.34 -2.83
N THR A 197 10.57 -3.32 -3.23
CA THR A 197 9.53 -3.91 -2.35
C THR A 197 10.14 -4.43 -1.05
N ILE A 198 11.22 -5.20 -1.14
CA ILE A 198 11.92 -5.75 0.03
C ILE A 198 12.47 -4.62 0.91
N SER A 199 13.08 -3.59 0.32
CA SER A 199 13.65 -2.48 1.08
C SER A 199 12.59 -1.68 1.84
N LEU A 200 11.44 -1.43 1.22
CA LEU A 200 10.31 -0.75 1.86
C LEU A 200 9.74 -1.56 3.01
N LEU A 201 9.52 -2.87 2.81
CA LEU A 201 9.04 -3.75 3.87
C LEU A 201 9.98 -3.77 5.06
N LYS A 202 11.30 -3.96 4.83
CA LYS A 202 12.30 -3.93 5.90
C LYS A 202 12.26 -2.62 6.67
N LYS A 203 12.30 -1.49 5.96
CA LYS A 203 12.26 -0.15 6.56
C LYS A 203 11.04 0.03 7.45
N TRP A 204 9.85 -0.33 6.98
CA TRP A 204 8.61 -0.05 7.71
C TRP A 204 8.30 -1.04 8.82
N LEU A 205 8.57 -2.32 8.61
CA LEU A 205 8.39 -3.32 9.65
C LEU A 205 9.29 -3.03 10.85
N VAL A 206 10.56 -2.66 10.62
CA VAL A 206 11.49 -2.29 11.70
C VAL A 206 11.06 -1.00 12.39
N ASN A 207 10.76 0.04 11.61
CA ASN A 207 10.52 1.37 12.16
C ASN A 207 9.14 1.51 12.82
N TYR A 208 8.14 0.76 12.37
CA TYR A 208 6.76 0.91 12.82
C TYR A 208 6.22 -0.35 13.49
N LYS A 209 6.18 -1.47 12.80
CA LYS A 209 5.55 -2.69 13.31
C LYS A 209 6.29 -3.28 14.51
N PHE A 210 7.62 -3.35 14.44
CA PHE A 210 8.48 -3.91 15.49
C PHE A 210 9.13 -2.83 16.38
N LYS A 211 8.70 -1.56 16.30
CA LYS A 211 9.29 -0.50 17.12
C LYS A 211 9.21 -0.80 18.62
N ASN A 212 8.14 -1.43 19.06
CA ASN A 212 7.90 -1.78 20.47
C ASN A 212 8.38 -3.18 20.85
N TRP A 213 8.92 -3.96 19.91
CA TRP A 213 9.50 -5.26 20.21
C TRP A 213 10.92 -5.08 20.73
N ASN A 214 11.02 -4.84 22.02
CA ASN A 214 12.30 -4.52 22.70
C ASN A 214 12.79 -5.65 23.61
N ILE A 215 11.93 -6.62 23.91
CA ILE A 215 12.23 -7.72 24.85
C ILE A 215 11.71 -9.02 24.24
N HIS A 216 12.56 -10.07 24.24
CA HIS A 216 12.16 -11.42 23.91
C HIS A 216 11.33 -12.04 25.03
N SER A 217 10.66 -13.16 24.74
CA SER A 217 9.88 -13.92 25.73
C SER A 217 10.74 -14.47 26.90
N ASP A 218 12.04 -14.60 26.71
CA ASP A 218 13.03 -15.00 27.70
C ASP A 218 13.60 -13.82 28.54
N GLY A 219 13.11 -12.61 28.30
CA GLY A 219 13.52 -11.38 29.00
C GLY A 219 14.78 -10.71 28.43
N ARG A 220 15.37 -11.23 27.40
CA ARG A 220 16.55 -10.68 26.71
C ARG A 220 16.16 -9.48 25.84
N ALA A 221 17.01 -8.45 25.80
CA ALA A 221 16.79 -7.30 24.92
C ALA A 221 16.89 -7.71 23.44
N VAL A 222 15.99 -7.17 22.62
CA VAL A 222 15.97 -7.38 21.17
C VAL A 222 16.92 -6.40 20.51
N THR A 223 17.82 -6.89 19.65
CA THR A 223 18.73 -6.04 18.87
C THR A 223 18.10 -5.61 17.55
N LEU A 224 18.66 -4.56 16.94
CA LEU A 224 18.22 -4.12 15.61
C LEU A 224 18.46 -5.21 14.56
N GLU A 225 19.58 -5.92 14.66
CA GLU A 225 19.91 -7.04 13.76
C GLU A 225 18.90 -8.18 13.86
N GLU A 226 18.39 -8.47 15.06
CA GLU A 226 17.35 -9.49 15.26
C GLU A 226 16.01 -9.05 14.66
N LYS A 227 15.63 -7.77 14.78
CA LYS A 227 14.46 -7.21 14.09
C LYS A 227 14.58 -7.37 12.58
N GLU A 228 15.76 -7.08 12.01
CA GLU A 228 16.02 -7.26 10.59
C GLU A 228 16.10 -8.73 10.16
N GLN A 229 16.58 -9.61 11.03
CA GLN A 229 16.72 -11.04 10.74
C GLN A 229 15.37 -11.76 10.78
N GLN A 230 14.45 -11.35 11.65
CA GLN A 230 13.06 -11.80 11.63
C GLN A 230 12.42 -11.54 10.26
N LEU A 231 12.72 -10.42 9.64
CA LEU A 231 12.26 -10.08 8.29
C LEU A 231 12.81 -11.02 7.20
N LYS A 232 14.03 -11.51 7.33
CA LYS A 232 14.60 -12.49 6.38
C LYS A 232 13.87 -13.82 6.44
N THR A 233 13.40 -14.21 7.61
CA THR A 233 12.61 -15.44 7.82
C THR A 233 11.21 -15.25 7.23
N GLU A 234 10.61 -14.08 7.35
CA GLU A 234 9.31 -13.77 6.77
C GLU A 234 9.36 -13.56 5.25
N GLU A 235 10.49 -13.11 4.68
CA GLU A 235 10.73 -13.16 3.22
C GLU A 235 10.55 -14.57 2.65
N THR A 236 10.89 -15.60 3.43
CA THR A 236 10.68 -17.00 3.06
C THR A 236 9.20 -17.39 3.18
N THR A 237 8.47 -16.80 4.11
CA THR A 237 7.03 -17.04 4.35
C THR A 237 6.14 -16.34 3.33
N VAL A 238 6.51 -15.13 2.89
CA VAL A 238 5.81 -14.40 1.80
C VAL A 238 5.94 -15.12 0.44
N LYS A 239 6.94 -16.00 0.28
CA LYS A 239 7.08 -16.87 -0.89
C LYS A 239 6.19 -18.11 -0.88
N LEU A 240 5.47 -18.39 0.21
CA LEU A 240 4.79 -19.67 0.43
C LEU A 240 3.25 -19.59 0.35
N HIS A 241 2.67 -18.44 -0.01
CA HIS A 241 1.20 -18.33 -0.18
C HIS A 241 0.82 -17.59 -1.44
#